data_72b2b96aaae2ef18e5941b96870ce37f
#
_entry.id   72b2b96aaae2ef18e5941b96870ce37f
#
_cell.length_a   1.000
_cell.length_b   1.000
_cell.length_c   1.000
_cell.angle_alpha   90.00
_cell.angle_beta   90.00
_cell.angle_gamma   90.00
#
_symmetry.space_group_name_H-M   'P 1'
#
loop_
_entity.id
_entity.type
_entity.pdbx_description
1 polymer ?
#
loop_
_entity_poly.entity_id
_entity_poly.type
_entity_poly.pdbx_seq_one_letter_code
_entity_poly.pdbx_strand_id
1 'polypeptide(L)'
;LVGSEMCIIVYDFIDDNPAVLMMDVGYTNDPYIISKNDRVTAINSALQVDITGQVCADSLGTKFYSGVGGQIDFVYGASLSKGGKAIIAMPSMTNKGISKIAPVLSPGAGVVTTRNHIHWFVTEHGAVDLYGKTLQERARLIISVADPSAQEELDRAAFERFGPHHHYVKGYMKK
;
A
#
# COMPACT_ATOMS: atom_id res chain seq x y z
N LEU A 1 15.74 -1.67 -3.34
CA LEU A 1 17.07 -1.88 -3.92
C LEU A 1 17.05 -1.41 -5.38
N VAL A 2 17.14 -0.11 -5.58
CA VAL A 2 17.57 0.39 -6.88
C VAL A 2 19.09 0.51 -6.75
N GLY A 3 19.79 -0.58 -7.05
CA GLY A 3 21.23 -0.53 -7.17
C GLY A 3 21.60 0.44 -8.29
N SER A 4 22.72 1.16 -8.15
CA SER A 4 23.24 2.07 -9.18
C SER A 4 23.34 1.41 -10.56
N GLU A 5 23.60 0.12 -10.60
CA GLU A 5 23.68 -0.68 -11.83
C GLU A 5 22.35 -0.80 -12.59
N MET A 6 21.21 -0.95 -11.87
CA MET A 6 19.90 -1.00 -12.51
C MET A 6 19.52 0.34 -13.13
N CYS A 7 19.90 1.45 -12.52
CA CYS A 7 19.69 2.78 -13.08
C CYS A 7 20.52 2.96 -14.37
N ILE A 8 21.78 2.51 -14.41
CA ILE A 8 22.64 2.59 -15.60
C ILE A 8 22.03 1.80 -16.75
N ILE A 9 21.61 0.56 -16.54
CA ILE A 9 21.00 -0.29 -17.57
C ILE A 9 19.71 0.36 -18.12
N VAL A 10 18.91 0.99 -17.28
CA VAL A 10 17.71 1.69 -17.74
C VAL A 10 18.06 2.92 -18.56
N TYR A 11 19.04 3.72 -18.15
CA TYR A 11 19.47 4.89 -18.91
C TYR A 11 20.08 4.49 -20.25
N ASP A 12 20.92 3.48 -20.32
CA ASP A 12 21.47 2.96 -21.56
C ASP A 12 20.37 2.42 -22.52
N PHE A 13 19.33 1.79 -21.94
CA PHE A 13 18.21 1.31 -22.73
C PHE A 13 17.37 2.42 -23.34
N ILE A 14 17.12 3.52 -22.59
CA ILE A 14 16.27 4.61 -23.06
C ILE A 14 17.02 5.60 -23.93
N ASP A 15 18.36 5.67 -23.84
CA ASP A 15 19.17 6.61 -24.57
C ASP A 15 19.08 6.32 -26.09
N ASP A 16 18.71 7.34 -26.86
CA ASP A 16 18.53 7.30 -28.30
C ASP A 16 17.63 6.14 -28.80
N ASN A 17 16.72 5.67 -27.96
CA ASN A 17 15.80 4.56 -28.29
C ASN A 17 14.46 5.09 -28.79
N PRO A 18 14.15 4.97 -30.12
CA PRO A 18 12.90 5.49 -30.68
C PRO A 18 11.64 4.77 -30.20
N ALA A 19 11.76 3.61 -29.52
CA ALA A 19 10.63 2.93 -28.89
C ALA A 19 10.25 3.52 -27.53
N VAL A 20 11.07 4.44 -26.97
CA VAL A 20 10.82 5.09 -25.69
C VAL A 20 10.46 6.55 -25.93
N LEU A 21 9.26 6.93 -25.51
CA LEU A 21 8.78 8.30 -25.59
C LEU A 21 8.64 8.89 -24.20
N MET A 22 9.42 9.93 -23.91
CA MET A 22 9.30 10.70 -22.67
C MET A 22 8.14 11.68 -22.79
N MET A 23 7.14 11.56 -21.93
CA MET A 23 5.92 12.36 -21.97
C MET A 23 5.78 13.22 -20.70
N ASP A 24 4.97 14.25 -20.80
CA ASP A 24 4.56 15.09 -19.69
C ASP A 24 3.86 14.27 -18.59
N VAL A 25 4.08 14.61 -17.31
CA VAL A 25 3.49 13.93 -16.16
C VAL A 25 1.96 13.99 -16.16
N GLY A 26 1.37 15.04 -16.69
CA GLY A 26 -0.08 15.14 -16.83
C GLY A 26 -0.67 14.08 -17.77
N TYR A 27 0.14 13.55 -18.69
CA TYR A 27 -0.24 12.42 -19.53
C TYR A 27 0.11 11.07 -18.90
N THR A 28 1.35 10.90 -18.42
CA THR A 28 1.84 9.61 -17.94
C THR A 28 1.17 9.18 -16.63
N ASN A 29 0.78 10.14 -15.80
CA ASN A 29 0.13 9.92 -14.50
C ASN A 29 -1.40 10.07 -14.56
N ASP A 30 -1.98 10.31 -15.74
CA ASP A 30 -3.44 10.32 -15.86
C ASP A 30 -4.00 8.90 -15.59
N PRO A 31 -4.82 8.69 -14.55
CA PRO A 31 -5.38 7.38 -14.22
C PRO A 31 -6.19 6.77 -15.36
N TYR A 32 -6.83 7.60 -16.20
CA TYR A 32 -7.56 7.13 -17.36
C TYR A 32 -6.62 6.60 -18.45
N ILE A 33 -5.49 7.27 -18.68
CA ILE A 33 -4.46 6.79 -19.63
C ILE A 33 -3.85 5.49 -19.12
N ILE A 34 -3.48 5.43 -17.83
CA ILE A 34 -2.95 4.24 -17.17
C ILE A 34 -3.92 3.06 -17.34
N SER A 35 -5.20 3.29 -17.09
CA SER A 35 -6.24 2.24 -17.12
C SER A 35 -6.52 1.64 -18.51
N LYS A 36 -6.10 2.30 -19.58
CA LYS A 36 -6.22 1.76 -20.97
C LYS A 36 -5.36 0.52 -21.20
N ASN A 37 -4.35 0.30 -20.37
CA ASN A 37 -3.55 -0.92 -20.41
C ASN A 37 -4.27 -2.01 -19.60
N ASP A 38 -4.45 -3.19 -20.17
CA ASP A 38 -4.99 -4.35 -19.45
C ASP A 38 -3.99 -4.85 -18.40
N ARG A 39 -4.48 -5.30 -17.26
CA ARG A 39 -3.71 -5.92 -16.17
C ARG A 39 -2.59 -5.04 -15.61
N VAL A 40 -2.81 -3.73 -15.55
CA VAL A 40 -1.86 -2.83 -14.88
C VAL A 40 -1.62 -3.29 -13.45
N THR A 41 -0.38 -3.47 -13.08
CA THR A 41 0.02 -3.79 -11.71
C THR A 41 0.82 -2.60 -11.17
N ALA A 42 0.19 -1.82 -10.28
CA ALA A 42 0.84 -0.71 -9.59
C ALA A 42 1.30 -1.18 -8.22
N ILE A 43 2.61 -1.12 -7.97
CA ILE A 43 3.22 -1.50 -6.69
C ILE A 43 3.85 -0.26 -6.08
N ASN A 44 3.33 0.15 -4.94
CA ASN A 44 3.82 1.32 -4.21
C ASN A 44 4.16 0.93 -2.75
N SER A 45 5.02 1.70 -2.12
CA SER A 45 5.37 1.49 -0.71
C SER A 45 4.69 2.52 0.18
N ALA A 46 4.80 2.32 1.51
CA ALA A 46 4.28 3.23 2.52
C ALA A 46 5.23 3.37 3.70
N LEU A 47 5.10 4.48 4.43
CA LEU A 47 5.74 4.67 5.72
C LEU A 47 4.91 4.07 6.84
N GLN A 48 3.58 4.22 6.78
CA GLN A 48 2.64 3.69 7.76
C GLN A 48 1.28 3.38 7.11
N VAL A 49 0.61 2.33 7.59
CA VAL A 49 -0.77 1.97 7.21
C VAL A 49 -1.59 1.72 8.46
N ASP A 50 -2.81 2.23 8.52
CA ASP A 50 -3.70 1.91 9.64
C ASP A 50 -4.53 0.64 9.39
N ILE A 51 -5.15 0.10 10.45
CA ILE A 51 -5.97 -1.12 10.37
C ILE A 51 -7.18 -1.02 9.44
N THR A 52 -7.55 0.17 8.97
CA THR A 52 -8.61 0.35 7.97
C THR A 52 -8.08 0.39 6.54
N GLY A 53 -6.77 0.51 6.38
CA GLY A 53 -6.11 0.63 5.09
C GLY A 53 -5.90 2.07 4.62
N GLN A 54 -5.92 3.07 5.50
CA GLN A 54 -5.42 4.40 5.16
C GLN A 54 -3.89 4.36 5.09
N VAL A 55 -3.31 4.93 4.05
CA VAL A 55 -1.87 4.89 3.77
C VAL A 55 -1.24 6.26 3.91
N CYS A 56 -0.21 6.35 4.73
CA CYS A 56 0.72 7.46 4.75
C CYS A 56 2.04 7.05 4.09
N ALA A 57 2.48 7.80 3.09
CA ALA A 57 3.71 7.52 2.34
C ALA A 57 4.69 8.70 2.32
N ASP A 58 4.29 9.88 2.73
CA ASP A 58 5.05 11.12 2.63
C ASP A 58 5.56 11.66 3.98
N SER A 59 4.95 11.20 5.09
CA SER A 59 5.23 11.76 6.42
C SER A 59 5.19 10.71 7.54
N LEU A 60 5.80 11.05 8.68
CA LEU A 60 5.68 10.34 9.94
C LEU A 60 5.24 11.36 10.99
N GLY A 61 3.97 11.28 11.40
CA GLY A 61 3.35 12.34 12.16
C GLY A 61 3.41 13.68 11.39
N THR A 62 3.92 14.72 12.03
CA THR A 62 4.06 16.06 11.43
C THR A 62 5.34 16.24 10.59
N LYS A 63 6.23 15.24 10.55
CA LYS A 63 7.50 15.34 9.84
C LYS A 63 7.36 14.79 8.42
N PHE A 64 7.47 15.65 7.42
CA PHE A 64 7.50 15.29 6.01
C PHE A 64 8.85 14.72 5.59
N TYR A 65 8.81 13.67 4.76
CA TYR A 65 9.97 13.03 4.13
C TYR A 65 10.00 13.26 2.62
N SER A 66 8.82 13.46 2.01
CA SER A 66 8.68 13.70 0.58
C SER A 66 7.39 14.47 0.28
N GLY A 67 7.15 14.79 -1.00
CA GLY A 67 5.81 15.10 -1.51
C GLY A 67 5.00 13.81 -1.71
N VAL A 68 3.72 13.96 -2.04
CA VAL A 68 2.81 12.83 -2.27
C VAL A 68 3.16 11.99 -3.51
N GLY A 69 3.82 12.60 -4.52
CA GLY A 69 4.18 11.93 -5.77
C GLY A 69 2.98 11.39 -6.55
N GLY A 70 3.25 10.45 -7.47
CA GLY A 70 2.25 9.83 -8.36
C GLY A 70 1.60 8.55 -7.79
N GLN A 71 1.73 8.26 -6.49
CA GLN A 71 1.23 7.01 -5.93
C GLN A 71 -0.25 6.81 -6.18
N ILE A 72 -1.08 7.82 -5.91
CA ILE A 72 -2.53 7.71 -6.09
C ILE A 72 -2.92 7.56 -7.57
N ASP A 73 -2.21 8.21 -8.48
CA ASP A 73 -2.50 8.16 -9.91
C ASP A 73 -2.39 6.72 -10.43
N PHE A 74 -1.27 6.06 -10.12
CA PHE A 74 -1.02 4.67 -10.54
C PHE A 74 -1.89 3.66 -9.79
N VAL A 75 -2.11 3.83 -8.49
CA VAL A 75 -2.99 2.97 -7.69
C VAL A 75 -4.42 3.05 -8.23
N TYR A 76 -4.90 4.27 -8.51
CA TYR A 76 -6.23 4.48 -9.06
C TYR A 76 -6.33 3.97 -10.50
N GLY A 77 -5.37 4.30 -11.36
CA GLY A 77 -5.32 3.80 -12.73
C GLY A 77 -5.31 2.27 -12.80
N ALA A 78 -4.53 1.61 -11.95
CA ALA A 78 -4.53 0.15 -11.85
C ALA A 78 -5.87 -0.42 -11.37
N SER A 79 -6.57 0.28 -10.46
CA SER A 79 -7.89 -0.14 -9.98
C SER A 79 -8.97 -0.08 -11.06
N LEU A 80 -8.82 0.82 -12.03
CA LEU A 80 -9.72 0.98 -13.18
C LEU A 80 -9.36 0.05 -14.35
N SER A 81 -8.13 -0.43 -14.41
CA SER A 81 -7.63 -1.32 -15.45
C SER A 81 -8.33 -2.68 -15.41
N LYS A 82 -8.69 -3.22 -16.55
CA LYS A 82 -9.27 -4.56 -16.65
C LYS A 82 -8.29 -5.63 -16.14
N GLY A 83 -8.60 -6.25 -15.00
CA GLY A 83 -7.73 -7.22 -14.34
C GLY A 83 -6.52 -6.57 -13.65
N GLY A 84 -6.53 -5.27 -13.44
CA GLY A 84 -5.47 -4.53 -12.79
C GLY A 84 -5.34 -4.83 -11.29
N LYS A 85 -4.19 -4.51 -10.72
CA LYS A 85 -3.86 -4.73 -9.30
C LYS A 85 -3.24 -3.49 -8.69
N ALA A 86 -3.95 -2.89 -7.75
CA ALA A 86 -3.50 -1.75 -6.95
C ALA A 86 -2.89 -2.30 -5.64
N ILE A 87 -1.57 -2.28 -5.53
CA ILE A 87 -0.80 -2.94 -4.47
C ILE A 87 -0.04 -1.89 -3.65
N ILE A 88 -0.17 -1.99 -2.32
CA ILE A 88 0.75 -1.37 -1.37
C ILE A 88 1.58 -2.48 -0.75
N ALA A 89 2.90 -2.42 -0.91
CA ALA A 89 3.85 -3.39 -0.38
C ALA A 89 4.89 -2.71 0.51
N MET A 90 5.06 -3.19 1.74
CA MET A 90 6.02 -2.63 2.67
C MET A 90 6.43 -3.68 3.73
N PRO A 91 7.64 -3.56 4.32
CA PRO A 91 7.95 -4.31 5.53
C PRO A 91 6.98 -3.96 6.66
N SER A 92 6.52 -4.96 7.42
CA SER A 92 5.59 -4.74 8.55
C SER A 92 6.24 -3.97 9.71
N MET A 93 7.56 -4.05 9.82
CA MET A 93 8.35 -3.43 10.87
C MET A 93 9.43 -2.49 10.30
N THR A 94 9.83 -1.53 11.11
CA THR A 94 11.06 -0.75 10.85
C THR A 94 12.30 -1.56 11.29
N ASN A 95 13.49 -1.14 10.84
CA ASN A 95 14.77 -1.73 11.31
C ASN A 95 14.99 -1.58 12.84
N LYS A 96 14.19 -0.73 13.51
CA LYS A 96 14.23 -0.54 14.97
C LYS A 96 13.17 -1.35 15.71
N GLY A 97 12.45 -2.26 15.03
CA GLY A 97 11.43 -3.09 15.64
C GLY A 97 10.12 -2.33 15.97
N ILE A 98 9.82 -1.24 15.25
CA ILE A 98 8.57 -0.50 15.42
C ILE A 98 7.61 -0.92 14.30
N SER A 99 6.37 -1.29 14.64
CA SER A 99 5.35 -1.63 13.66
C SER A 99 5.03 -0.45 12.74
N LYS A 100 4.99 -0.71 11.44
CA LYS A 100 4.52 0.23 10.42
C LYS A 100 3.02 0.10 10.17
N ILE A 101 2.40 -0.92 10.73
CA ILE A 101 0.94 -1.08 10.78
C ILE A 101 0.48 -0.54 12.13
N ALA A 102 -0.47 0.39 12.14
CA ALA A 102 -0.92 1.08 13.34
C ALA A 102 -2.44 1.00 13.50
N PRO A 103 -2.98 1.12 14.72
CA PRO A 103 -4.43 1.23 14.94
C PRO A 103 -5.05 2.42 14.20
N VAL A 104 -4.34 3.56 14.23
CA VAL A 104 -4.65 4.81 13.54
C VAL A 104 -3.32 5.39 13.07
N LEU A 105 -3.30 6.09 11.95
CA LEU A 105 -2.11 6.80 11.49
C LEU A 105 -1.62 7.76 12.58
N SER A 106 -0.31 7.95 12.67
CA SER A 106 0.31 8.87 13.63
C SER A 106 -0.33 10.26 13.56
N PRO A 107 -0.57 10.94 14.68
CA PRO A 107 -1.14 12.27 14.68
C PRO A 107 -0.37 13.25 13.78
N GLY A 108 -1.06 13.91 12.86
CA GLY A 108 -0.47 14.82 11.89
C GLY A 108 0.02 14.15 10.58
N ALA A 109 0.00 12.82 10.48
CA ALA A 109 0.31 12.12 9.25
C ALA A 109 -0.75 12.35 8.18
N GLY A 110 -0.32 12.60 6.95
CA GLY A 110 -1.19 12.72 5.79
C GLY A 110 -1.71 11.37 5.30
N VAL A 111 -2.90 11.36 4.70
CA VAL A 111 -3.41 10.18 3.98
C VAL A 111 -3.09 10.36 2.49
N VAL A 112 -2.00 9.78 2.03
CA VAL A 112 -1.58 9.84 0.62
C VAL A 112 -2.47 8.97 -0.26
N THR A 113 -2.83 7.78 0.22
CA THR A 113 -3.76 6.89 -0.47
C THR A 113 -4.85 6.46 0.51
N THR A 114 -6.10 6.74 0.16
CA THR A 114 -7.24 6.38 1.01
C THR A 114 -7.52 4.89 0.96
N ARG A 115 -8.20 4.37 1.98
CA ARG A 115 -8.64 2.97 2.05
C ARG A 115 -9.48 2.52 0.84
N ASN A 116 -10.09 3.45 0.14
CA ASN A 116 -10.92 3.15 -1.03
C ASN A 116 -10.10 2.67 -2.24
N HIS A 117 -8.86 3.12 -2.36
CA HIS A 117 -8.01 2.85 -3.51
C HIS A 117 -7.05 1.67 -3.34
N ILE A 118 -6.85 1.19 -2.08
CA ILE A 118 -6.02 0.00 -1.86
C ILE A 118 -6.85 -1.24 -2.07
N HIS A 119 -6.41 -2.09 -3.02
CA HIS A 119 -6.97 -3.42 -3.22
C HIS A 119 -6.10 -4.49 -2.56
N TRP A 120 -4.79 -4.45 -2.79
CA TRP A 120 -3.86 -5.43 -2.22
C TRP A 120 -2.90 -4.78 -1.23
N PHE A 121 -2.75 -5.44 -0.10
CA PHE A 121 -1.75 -5.09 0.90
C PHE A 121 -0.79 -6.25 1.12
N VAL A 122 0.52 -5.98 1.04
CA VAL A 122 1.57 -7.02 1.05
C VAL A 122 2.65 -6.64 2.06
N THR A 123 3.03 -7.63 2.86
CA THR A 123 4.18 -7.57 3.76
C THR A 123 5.03 -8.84 3.59
N GLU A 124 6.12 -8.96 4.33
CA GLU A 124 6.92 -10.19 4.41
C GLU A 124 6.15 -11.38 5.00
N HIS A 125 5.01 -11.13 5.65
CA HIS A 125 4.16 -12.18 6.26
C HIS A 125 3.03 -12.63 5.34
N GLY A 126 2.83 -11.99 4.19
CA GLY A 126 1.83 -12.40 3.22
C GLY A 126 1.19 -11.27 2.43
N ALA A 127 0.18 -11.63 1.65
CA ALA A 127 -0.60 -10.73 0.80
C ALA A 127 -2.09 -10.91 1.07
N VAL A 128 -2.83 -9.81 1.18
CA VAL A 128 -4.28 -9.83 1.43
C VAL A 128 -5.02 -8.93 0.45
N ASP A 129 -6.18 -9.39 0.00
CA ASP A 129 -7.09 -8.61 -0.84
C ASP A 129 -8.12 -7.87 0.03
N LEU A 130 -8.09 -6.55 -0.04
CA LEU A 130 -8.94 -5.66 0.74
C LEU A 130 -10.13 -5.12 -0.07
N TYR A 131 -10.22 -5.47 -1.36
CA TYR A 131 -11.29 -4.98 -2.21
C TYR A 131 -12.65 -5.57 -1.79
N GLY A 132 -13.66 -4.71 -1.70
CA GLY A 132 -15.02 -5.11 -1.31
C GLY A 132 -15.18 -5.56 0.15
N LYS A 133 -14.14 -5.40 0.99
CA LYS A 133 -14.18 -5.79 2.41
C LYS A 133 -14.74 -4.68 3.29
N THR A 134 -15.50 -5.06 4.31
CA THR A 134 -15.93 -4.18 5.39
C THR A 134 -14.72 -3.70 6.21
N LEU A 135 -14.87 -2.65 7.01
CA LEU A 135 -13.77 -2.15 7.84
C LEU A 135 -13.26 -3.20 8.85
N GLN A 136 -14.16 -4.03 9.39
CA GLN A 136 -13.80 -5.12 10.28
C GLN A 136 -13.01 -6.22 9.56
N GLU A 137 -13.43 -6.59 8.34
CA GLU A 137 -12.71 -7.56 7.52
C GLU A 137 -11.33 -7.03 7.09
N ARG A 138 -11.26 -5.75 6.72
CA ARG A 138 -9.99 -5.11 6.37
C ARG A 138 -9.03 -5.12 7.55
N ALA A 139 -9.49 -4.73 8.75
CA ALA A 139 -8.66 -4.77 9.95
C ALA A 139 -8.10 -6.18 10.21
N ARG A 140 -8.95 -7.20 10.15
CA ARG A 140 -8.54 -8.61 10.31
C ARG A 140 -7.48 -9.03 9.30
N LEU A 141 -7.71 -8.70 8.03
CA LEU A 141 -6.79 -9.05 6.94
C LEU A 141 -5.45 -8.33 7.07
N ILE A 142 -5.45 -7.04 7.38
CA ILE A 142 -4.22 -6.26 7.58
C ILE A 142 -3.44 -6.78 8.78
N ILE A 143 -4.13 -7.08 9.90
CA ILE A 143 -3.49 -7.63 11.10
C ILE A 143 -2.91 -9.03 10.83
N SER A 144 -3.56 -9.84 10.00
CA SER A 144 -3.07 -11.19 9.68
C SER A 144 -1.71 -11.19 8.96
N VAL A 145 -1.33 -10.10 8.31
CA VAL A 145 -0.04 -9.92 7.64
C VAL A 145 0.87 -8.94 8.38
N ALA A 146 0.52 -8.54 9.60
CA ALA A 146 1.39 -7.80 10.49
C ALA A 146 2.43 -8.72 11.15
N ASP A 147 3.53 -8.13 11.62
CA ASP A 147 4.50 -8.88 12.44
C ASP A 147 3.80 -9.52 13.66
N PRO A 148 4.08 -10.79 13.98
CA PRO A 148 3.45 -11.48 15.11
C PRO A 148 3.54 -10.73 16.44
N SER A 149 4.63 -9.99 16.68
CA SER A 149 4.81 -9.21 17.92
C SER A 149 3.84 -8.02 18.04
N ALA A 150 3.33 -7.51 16.92
CA ALA A 150 2.39 -6.38 16.89
C ALA A 150 0.91 -6.81 16.86
N GLN A 151 0.63 -8.06 16.50
CA GLN A 151 -0.75 -8.52 16.24
C GLN A 151 -1.67 -8.37 17.45
N GLU A 152 -1.20 -8.67 18.67
CA GLU A 152 -2.03 -8.61 19.88
C GLU A 152 -2.50 -7.18 20.18
N GLU A 153 -1.61 -6.20 20.05
CA GLU A 153 -1.94 -4.78 20.25
C GLU A 153 -2.94 -4.29 19.19
N LEU A 154 -2.71 -4.65 17.92
CA LEU A 154 -3.58 -4.30 16.80
C LEU A 154 -4.95 -4.96 16.93
N ASP A 155 -5.03 -6.22 17.35
CA ASP A 155 -6.29 -6.93 17.59
C ASP A 155 -7.10 -6.27 18.70
N ARG A 156 -6.45 -5.85 19.79
CA ARG A 156 -7.09 -5.12 20.89
C ARG A 156 -7.70 -3.80 20.40
N ALA A 157 -6.92 -3.01 19.68
CA ALA A 157 -7.38 -1.74 19.12
C ALA A 157 -8.52 -1.92 18.11
N ALA A 158 -8.47 -2.98 17.31
CA ALA A 158 -9.54 -3.30 16.38
C ALA A 158 -10.82 -3.75 17.10
N PHE A 159 -10.69 -4.50 18.19
CA PHE A 159 -11.82 -4.87 19.04
C PHE A 159 -12.49 -3.66 19.69
N GLU A 160 -11.70 -2.75 20.26
CA GLU A 160 -12.21 -1.50 20.85
C GLU A 160 -12.96 -0.65 19.81
N ARG A 161 -12.44 -0.61 18.58
CA ARG A 161 -13.00 0.22 17.50
C ARG A 161 -14.22 -0.40 16.82
N PHE A 162 -14.24 -1.72 16.63
CA PHE A 162 -15.23 -2.41 15.79
C PHE A 162 -16.10 -3.41 16.55
N GLY A 163 -15.81 -3.66 17.84
CA GLY A 163 -16.57 -4.57 18.70
C GLY A 163 -16.25 -6.06 18.50
N PRO A 164 -17.05 -6.95 19.13
CA PRO A 164 -16.72 -8.36 19.29
C PRO A 164 -16.69 -9.20 18.01
N HIS A 165 -17.28 -8.73 16.93
CA HIS A 165 -17.24 -9.42 15.64
C HIS A 165 -15.84 -9.47 15.00
N HIS A 166 -14.88 -8.75 15.55
CA HIS A 166 -13.49 -8.79 15.11
C HIS A 166 -12.78 -10.12 15.45
N HIS A 167 -13.13 -10.77 16.54
CA HIS A 167 -12.45 -11.99 17.04
C HIS A 167 -12.75 -13.30 16.28
N TYR A 168 -13.71 -13.32 15.35
CA TYR A 168 -14.15 -14.58 14.73
C TYR A 168 -13.16 -15.22 13.74
N VAL A 169 -11.96 -14.69 13.54
CA VAL A 169 -11.01 -15.19 12.52
C VAL A 169 -9.89 -16.06 13.05
N LYS A 170 -9.60 -16.06 14.38
CA LYS A 170 -8.58 -16.99 14.94
C LYS A 170 -8.87 -18.48 14.69
N GLY A 171 -10.09 -18.84 14.28
CA GLY A 171 -10.50 -20.21 13.95
C GLY A 171 -10.33 -20.62 12.47
N TYR A 172 -10.22 -19.66 11.55
CA TYR A 172 -10.18 -19.96 10.11
C TYR A 172 -8.77 -20.13 9.52
N MET A 173 -7.73 -19.73 10.24
CA MET A 173 -6.34 -19.86 9.79
C MET A 173 -5.64 -21.13 10.31
N LYS A 174 -6.36 -22.06 10.94
CA LYS A 174 -5.86 -23.40 11.27
C LYS A 174 -6.54 -24.43 10.37
N LYS A 175 -6.25 -24.39 9.08
CA LYS A 175 -6.36 -25.56 8.21
C LYS A 175 -5.37 -25.41 7.05
#